data_4ee3ef2480ce1ce6ff69edaaa62eaf79
#
_entry.id   4ee3ef2480ce1ce6ff69edaaa62eaf79
#
_cell.length_a   1.000
_cell.length_b   1.000
_cell.length_c   1.000
_cell.angle_alpha   90.00
_cell.angle_beta   90.00
_cell.angle_gamma   90.00
#
_symmetry.space_group_name_H-M   'P 1'
#
loop_
_entity.id
_entity.type
_entity.pdbx_description
1 polymer ?
#
loop_
_entity_poly.entity_id
_entity_poly.type
_entity_poly.pdbx_seq_one_letter_code
_entity_poly.pdbx_strand_id
1 'polypeptide(L)'
;MIPRYSRPEMVKLWSQETKFKIWFEIEAHACDAMANLGLIPRENAAAIWKAKDVDFDIDRINEIEATTKHDVIAFLTHLAEHIGSEEARFVHQGMTSSDVLDTCLNVQLVQASDLLINDITKLLAALKRRALEYKMTIRICRSHGIHAEPTTMGLTFARFFAEMDRNLKRMKAAKEEISTGALSGAVGTFANLDPAVEEYVCEKLNLIPEAISTQIIPRDRHAAFFSTLGIIASSIENIATEIRHMQRTEVLEAEEFFSAGQKGSSAMPHKRNPVLTENLTGLARLIRMSVIPALENVTLWHERDISHSSVERNIAPDTTVNLDFALHRLTSVIDKLVIYPDNMLKNMKHIILFASLIVMGIEASVLEDIKYDPKSNGLMISIDYSNPI
;
A
#
# COMPACT_ATOMS: atom_id res chain seq x y z
N MET A 1 -1.54 15.20 2.40
CA MET A 1 -2.65 14.38 3.00
C MET A 1 -3.83 15.28 3.34
N ILE A 2 -5.07 14.86 3.03
CA ILE A 2 -6.28 15.56 3.47
C ILE A 2 -7.11 14.63 4.39
N PRO A 3 -7.69 15.13 5.50
CA PRO A 3 -8.39 14.30 6.49
C PRO A 3 -9.51 13.46 5.90
N ARG A 4 -10.18 13.97 4.85
CA ARG A 4 -11.30 13.29 4.19
C ARG A 4 -10.93 11.94 3.56
N TYR A 5 -9.67 11.74 3.16
CA TYR A 5 -9.15 10.55 2.48
C TYR A 5 -8.02 9.89 3.27
N SER A 6 -8.11 9.99 4.60
CA SER A 6 -7.10 9.49 5.52
C SER A 6 -7.74 8.59 6.57
N ARG A 7 -7.02 7.52 6.95
CA ARG A 7 -7.38 6.66 8.08
C ARG A 7 -6.37 6.86 9.21
N PRO A 8 -6.81 6.85 10.47
CA PRO A 8 -5.95 7.23 11.60
C PRO A 8 -4.66 6.42 11.72
N GLU A 9 -4.72 5.11 11.47
CA GLU A 9 -3.57 4.21 11.61
C GLU A 9 -2.44 4.58 10.63
N MET A 10 -2.78 4.80 9.36
CA MET A 10 -1.80 5.17 8.35
C MET A 10 -1.29 6.61 8.56
N VAL A 11 -2.15 7.53 8.98
CA VAL A 11 -1.74 8.91 9.32
C VAL A 11 -0.76 8.93 10.47
N LYS A 12 -1.03 8.16 11.54
CA LYS A 12 -0.15 8.05 12.70
C LYS A 12 1.25 7.56 12.32
N LEU A 13 1.33 6.60 11.38
CA LEU A 13 2.60 6.08 10.89
C LEU A 13 3.49 7.19 10.29
N TRP A 14 2.88 8.16 9.60
CA TRP A 14 3.57 9.27 8.95
C TRP A 14 3.66 10.53 9.81
N SER A 15 3.27 10.46 11.08
CA SER A 15 3.39 11.60 11.98
C SER A 15 4.85 11.89 12.34
N GLN A 16 5.13 13.13 12.73
CA GLN A 16 6.48 13.52 13.16
C GLN A 16 6.90 12.79 14.44
N GLU A 17 5.95 12.54 15.35
CA GLU A 17 6.17 11.78 16.57
C GLU A 17 6.65 10.36 16.25
N THR A 18 6.00 9.68 15.32
CA THR A 18 6.41 8.33 14.88
C THR A 18 7.79 8.38 14.24
N LYS A 19 8.04 9.35 13.35
CA LYS A 19 9.35 9.54 12.71
C LYS A 19 10.46 9.71 13.74
N PHE A 20 10.30 10.61 14.71
CA PHE A 20 11.33 10.87 15.72
C PHE A 20 11.54 9.69 16.68
N LYS A 21 10.50 8.90 16.95
CA LYS A 21 10.65 7.65 17.71
C LYS A 21 11.51 6.63 16.96
N ILE A 22 11.30 6.47 15.65
CA ILE A 22 12.13 5.58 14.82
C ILE A 22 13.57 6.11 14.74
N TRP A 23 13.77 7.42 14.58
CA TRP A 23 15.12 8.01 14.59
C TRP A 23 15.84 7.73 15.91
N PHE A 24 15.14 7.89 17.03
CA PHE A 24 15.67 7.55 18.35
C PHE A 24 16.06 6.07 18.45
N GLU A 25 15.20 5.16 17.96
CA GLU A 25 15.50 3.72 17.99
C GLU A 25 16.74 3.37 17.15
N ILE A 26 16.89 3.98 15.97
CA ILE A 26 18.09 3.80 15.13
C ILE A 26 19.35 4.23 15.90
N GLU A 27 19.35 5.42 16.45
CA GLU A 27 20.50 5.99 17.20
C GLU A 27 20.81 5.19 18.47
N ALA A 28 19.79 4.82 19.23
CA ALA A 28 19.96 4.06 20.45
C ALA A 28 20.52 2.64 20.18
N HIS A 29 19.99 1.95 19.17
CA HIS A 29 20.53 0.64 18.75
C HIS A 29 21.94 0.74 18.17
N ALA A 30 22.27 1.81 17.44
CA ALA A 30 23.63 2.04 16.98
C ALA A 30 24.60 2.21 18.16
N CYS A 31 24.21 2.95 19.20
CA CYS A 31 25.00 3.07 20.42
C CYS A 31 25.14 1.74 21.17
N ASP A 32 24.06 0.93 21.26
CA ASP A 32 24.15 -0.41 21.85
C ASP A 32 25.17 -1.30 21.10
N ALA A 33 25.12 -1.29 19.78
CA ALA A 33 26.07 -2.04 18.96
C ALA A 33 27.51 -1.58 19.19
N MET A 34 27.75 -0.25 19.18
CA MET A 34 29.08 0.31 19.46
C MET A 34 29.58 -0.04 20.87
N ALA A 35 28.69 -0.03 21.88
CA ALA A 35 29.05 -0.45 23.24
C ALA A 35 29.38 -1.95 23.33
N ASN A 36 28.67 -2.81 22.59
CA ASN A 36 28.95 -4.24 22.49
C ASN A 36 30.31 -4.51 21.84
N LEU A 37 30.72 -3.69 20.89
CA LEU A 37 32.03 -3.74 20.25
C LEU A 37 33.15 -3.08 21.10
N GLY A 38 32.80 -2.44 22.21
CA GLY A 38 33.77 -1.74 23.07
C GLY A 38 34.25 -0.40 22.50
N LEU A 39 33.56 0.15 21.51
CA LEU A 39 33.87 1.43 20.87
C LEU A 39 33.42 2.63 21.72
N ILE A 40 32.37 2.47 22.50
CA ILE A 40 31.88 3.45 23.47
C ILE A 40 31.64 2.79 24.84
N PRO A 41 31.63 3.56 25.96
CA PRO A 41 31.31 3.01 27.27
C PRO A 41 29.85 2.51 27.33
N ARG A 42 29.62 1.38 28.01
CA ARG A 42 28.28 0.79 28.15
C ARG A 42 27.31 1.67 28.91
N GLU A 43 27.81 2.43 29.88
CA GLU A 43 27.01 3.41 30.66
C GLU A 43 26.46 4.52 29.79
N ASN A 44 27.16 4.93 28.71
CA ASN A 44 26.69 5.94 27.77
C ASN A 44 25.56 5.39 26.89
N ALA A 45 25.70 4.17 26.37
CA ALA A 45 24.63 3.51 25.62
C ALA A 45 23.37 3.33 26.51
N ALA A 46 23.52 2.91 27.76
CA ALA A 46 22.41 2.80 28.70
C ALA A 46 21.75 4.17 29.03
N ALA A 47 22.53 5.24 29.02
CA ALA A 47 22.01 6.59 29.28
C ALA A 47 21.11 7.08 28.15
N ILE A 48 21.38 6.74 26.89
CA ILE A 48 20.54 7.11 25.74
C ILE A 48 19.13 6.52 25.89
N TRP A 49 19.01 5.27 26.34
CA TRP A 49 17.71 4.62 26.56
C TRP A 49 16.83 5.27 27.62
N LYS A 50 17.36 6.17 28.46
CA LYS A 50 16.54 6.98 29.38
C LYS A 50 15.57 7.90 28.65
N ALA A 51 15.85 8.24 27.38
CA ALA A 51 14.96 9.01 26.53
C ALA A 51 13.91 8.18 25.77
N LYS A 52 13.81 6.86 26.00
CA LYS A 52 12.88 5.97 25.30
C LYS A 52 11.41 6.42 25.38
N ASP A 53 11.00 6.86 26.55
CA ASP A 53 9.62 7.25 26.84
C ASP A 53 9.40 8.77 26.76
N VAL A 54 10.37 9.50 26.20
CA VAL A 54 10.25 10.95 26.00
C VAL A 54 9.33 11.20 24.81
N ASP A 55 8.34 12.05 25.01
CA ASP A 55 7.61 12.65 23.91
C ASP A 55 8.45 13.81 23.35
N PHE A 56 9.07 13.59 22.19
CA PHE A 56 9.91 14.59 21.54
C PHE A 56 9.10 15.84 21.21
N ASP A 57 9.53 17.00 21.69
CA ASP A 57 8.88 18.28 21.44
C ASP A 57 9.17 18.74 20.02
N ILE A 58 8.17 18.59 19.16
CA ILE A 58 8.25 18.92 17.73
C ILE A 58 8.50 20.41 17.54
N ASP A 59 7.87 21.28 18.33
CA ASP A 59 8.03 22.73 18.20
C ASP A 59 9.45 23.13 18.60
N ARG A 60 10.02 22.50 19.62
CA ARG A 60 11.42 22.71 20.01
C ARG A 60 12.39 22.24 18.94
N ILE A 61 12.17 21.08 18.33
CA ILE A 61 12.98 20.58 17.22
C ILE A 61 12.91 21.54 16.04
N ASN A 62 11.73 22.03 15.67
CA ASN A 62 11.54 22.99 14.59
C ASN A 62 12.25 24.34 14.88
N GLU A 63 12.22 24.80 16.15
CA GLU A 63 12.96 26.00 16.58
C GLU A 63 14.48 25.84 16.38
N ILE A 64 15.03 24.69 16.77
CA ILE A 64 16.45 24.39 16.58
C ILE A 64 16.76 24.28 15.09
N GLU A 65 15.92 23.61 14.29
CA GLU A 65 16.09 23.49 12.84
C GLU A 65 16.05 24.85 12.14
N ALA A 66 15.23 25.79 12.61
CA ALA A 66 15.19 27.14 12.06
C ALA A 66 16.57 27.85 12.11
N THR A 67 17.43 27.46 13.04
CA THR A 67 18.81 27.95 13.18
C THR A 67 19.82 27.07 12.47
N THR A 68 19.78 25.75 12.71
CA THR A 68 20.76 24.79 12.18
C THR A 68 20.58 24.50 10.70
N LYS A 69 19.39 24.71 10.15
CA LYS A 69 18.98 24.37 8.77
C LYS A 69 19.20 22.90 8.42
N HIS A 70 19.11 22.03 9.43
CA HIS A 70 19.35 20.59 9.30
C HIS A 70 18.49 19.80 10.28
N ASP A 71 17.56 19.00 9.78
CA ASP A 71 16.56 18.27 10.55
C ASP A 71 17.17 17.22 11.51
N VAL A 72 18.11 16.39 11.05
CA VAL A 72 18.76 15.39 11.91
C VAL A 72 19.59 16.06 13.01
N ILE A 73 20.34 17.12 12.71
CA ILE A 73 21.09 17.87 13.72
C ILE A 73 20.14 18.51 14.75
N ALA A 74 19.00 19.01 14.32
CA ALA A 74 18.00 19.57 15.23
C ALA A 74 17.45 18.50 16.19
N PHE A 75 17.11 17.33 15.68
CA PHE A 75 16.68 16.18 16.48
C PHE A 75 17.77 15.75 17.48
N LEU A 76 19.00 15.57 17.03
CA LEU A 76 20.12 15.17 17.89
C LEU A 76 20.41 16.19 18.98
N THR A 77 20.30 17.48 18.66
CA THR A 77 20.43 18.56 19.64
C THR A 77 19.34 18.49 20.70
N HIS A 78 18.09 18.28 20.30
CA HIS A 78 16.98 18.10 21.21
C HIS A 78 17.14 16.81 22.05
N LEU A 79 17.58 15.71 21.45
CA LEU A 79 17.89 14.49 22.21
C LEU A 79 18.95 14.73 23.28
N ALA A 80 20.00 15.52 22.98
CA ALA A 80 21.02 15.88 23.94
C ALA A 80 20.50 16.68 25.12
N GLU A 81 19.44 17.49 24.98
CA GLU A 81 18.77 18.19 26.06
C GLU A 81 18.16 17.22 27.07
N HIS A 82 17.83 16.00 26.69
CA HIS A 82 17.22 14.96 27.55
C HIS A 82 18.23 14.00 28.16
N ILE A 83 19.30 13.64 27.44
CA ILE A 83 20.25 12.61 27.89
C ILE A 83 21.51 13.20 28.52
N GLY A 84 21.80 14.46 28.29
CA GLY A 84 23.01 15.15 28.76
C GLY A 84 24.10 15.23 27.69
N SER A 85 24.92 16.27 27.77
CA SER A 85 25.92 16.57 26.74
C SER A 85 27.10 15.58 26.71
N GLU A 86 27.45 15.01 27.84
CA GLU A 86 28.55 14.02 27.91
C GLU A 86 28.16 12.70 27.24
N GLU A 87 26.95 12.26 27.41
CA GLU A 87 26.41 11.06 26.80
C GLU A 87 26.09 11.28 25.33
N ALA A 88 25.56 12.46 24.99
CA ALA A 88 25.14 12.82 23.62
C ALA A 88 26.31 12.81 22.61
N ARG A 89 27.55 13.00 23.05
CA ARG A 89 28.71 12.97 22.16
C ARG A 89 28.95 11.63 21.43
N PHE A 90 28.34 10.57 21.92
CA PHE A 90 28.46 9.24 21.31
C PHE A 90 27.31 8.93 20.34
N VAL A 91 26.25 9.72 20.35
CA VAL A 91 25.13 9.58 19.43
C VAL A 91 25.56 10.04 18.04
N HIS A 92 25.14 9.32 17.00
CA HIS A 92 25.45 9.61 15.60
C HIS A 92 26.95 9.48 15.23
N GLN A 93 27.76 8.85 16.08
CA GLN A 93 29.20 8.73 15.85
C GLN A 93 29.49 7.82 14.63
N GLY A 94 30.17 8.37 13.64
CA GLY A 94 30.52 7.66 12.41
C GLY A 94 29.38 7.57 11.38
N MET A 95 28.16 7.93 11.76
CA MET A 95 26.99 7.91 10.89
C MET A 95 26.84 9.18 10.06
N THR A 96 25.99 9.11 9.07
CA THR A 96 25.50 10.28 8.29
C THR A 96 23.99 10.41 8.46
N SER A 97 23.45 11.59 8.18
CA SER A 97 22.00 11.84 8.28
C SER A 97 21.17 10.84 7.46
N SER A 98 21.68 10.40 6.31
CA SER A 98 20.97 9.43 5.46
C SER A 98 20.88 8.04 6.08
N ASP A 99 21.82 7.64 6.92
CA ASP A 99 21.72 6.37 7.66
C ASP A 99 20.45 6.34 8.53
N VAL A 100 20.09 7.48 9.11
CA VAL A 100 18.87 7.62 9.90
C VAL A 100 17.63 7.84 9.00
N LEU A 101 17.74 8.73 8.02
CA LEU A 101 16.60 9.12 7.16
C LEU A 101 16.11 7.96 6.31
N ASP A 102 17.02 7.26 5.62
CA ASP A 102 16.67 6.17 4.71
C ASP A 102 16.18 4.94 5.47
N THR A 103 16.87 4.57 6.54
CA THR A 103 16.46 3.45 7.38
C THR A 103 15.08 3.72 8.01
N CYS A 104 14.83 4.95 8.49
CA CYS A 104 13.51 5.35 9.00
C CYS A 104 12.43 5.28 7.90
N LEU A 105 12.69 5.80 6.71
CA LEU A 105 11.75 5.74 5.59
C LEU A 105 11.38 4.28 5.28
N ASN A 106 12.35 3.38 5.24
CA ASN A 106 12.09 1.98 4.95
C ASN A 106 11.33 1.29 6.08
N VAL A 107 11.60 1.59 7.36
CA VAL A 107 10.77 1.12 8.48
C VAL A 107 9.31 1.56 8.30
N GLN A 108 9.08 2.84 7.96
CA GLN A 108 7.73 3.36 7.73
C GLN A 108 7.06 2.70 6.51
N LEU A 109 7.78 2.47 5.41
CA LEU A 109 7.25 1.77 4.22
C LEU A 109 6.92 0.30 4.51
N VAL A 110 7.72 -0.38 5.34
CA VAL A 110 7.44 -1.75 5.81
C VAL A 110 6.16 -1.77 6.65
N GLN A 111 6.02 -0.86 7.60
CA GLN A 111 4.82 -0.74 8.42
C GLN A 111 3.58 -0.37 7.59
N ALA A 112 3.72 0.54 6.61
CA ALA A 112 2.66 0.86 5.65
C ALA A 112 2.25 -0.37 4.84
N SER A 113 3.23 -1.19 4.43
CA SER A 113 2.97 -2.44 3.71
C SER A 113 2.11 -3.41 4.51
N ASP A 114 2.33 -3.50 5.83
CA ASP A 114 1.51 -4.37 6.69
C ASP A 114 0.05 -3.94 6.72
N LEU A 115 -0.21 -2.64 6.80
CA LEU A 115 -1.57 -2.10 6.72
C LEU A 115 -2.21 -2.39 5.35
N LEU A 116 -1.48 -2.15 4.26
CA LEU A 116 -1.96 -2.38 2.90
C LEU A 116 -2.21 -3.87 2.62
N ILE A 117 -1.33 -4.78 3.08
CA ILE A 117 -1.51 -6.24 2.97
C ILE A 117 -2.78 -6.68 3.72
N ASN A 118 -3.01 -6.14 4.92
CA ASN A 118 -4.22 -6.42 5.69
C ASN A 118 -5.48 -5.93 4.94
N ASP A 119 -5.44 -4.75 4.34
CA ASP A 119 -6.59 -4.21 3.60
C ASP A 119 -6.86 -4.97 2.29
N ILE A 120 -5.83 -5.37 1.55
CA ILE A 120 -5.98 -6.24 0.38
C ILE A 120 -6.58 -7.60 0.80
N THR A 121 -6.16 -8.14 1.94
CA THR A 121 -6.69 -9.40 2.47
C THR A 121 -8.18 -9.30 2.81
N LYS A 122 -8.62 -8.18 3.40
CA LYS A 122 -10.05 -7.90 3.66
C LYS A 122 -10.83 -7.78 2.36
N LEU A 123 -10.29 -7.08 1.36
CA LEU A 123 -10.93 -6.97 0.05
C LEU A 123 -11.07 -8.34 -0.64
N LEU A 124 -10.04 -9.19 -0.56
CA LEU A 124 -10.10 -10.56 -1.07
C LEU A 124 -11.20 -11.38 -0.39
N ALA A 125 -11.33 -11.26 0.94
CA ALA A 125 -12.40 -11.95 1.67
C ALA A 125 -13.80 -11.49 1.20
N ALA A 126 -13.99 -10.19 0.98
CA ALA A 126 -15.22 -9.62 0.46
C ALA A 126 -15.52 -10.13 -0.96
N LEU A 127 -14.54 -10.07 -1.87
CA LEU A 127 -14.68 -10.53 -3.24
C LEU A 127 -14.99 -12.03 -3.32
N LYS A 128 -14.32 -12.87 -2.51
CA LYS A 128 -14.57 -14.30 -2.44
C LYS A 128 -16.01 -14.59 -1.98
N ARG A 129 -16.46 -13.94 -0.92
CA ARG A 129 -17.81 -14.09 -0.40
C ARG A 129 -18.85 -13.73 -1.47
N ARG A 130 -18.69 -12.59 -2.14
CA ARG A 130 -19.60 -12.13 -3.21
C ARG A 130 -19.55 -13.05 -4.44
N ALA A 131 -18.36 -13.58 -4.80
CA ALA A 131 -18.24 -14.54 -5.89
C ALA A 131 -19.08 -15.81 -5.64
N LEU A 132 -19.01 -16.34 -4.41
CA LEU A 132 -19.78 -17.55 -4.03
C LEU A 132 -21.28 -17.25 -3.91
N GLU A 133 -21.67 -16.10 -3.35
CA GLU A 133 -23.06 -15.67 -3.20
C GLU A 133 -23.77 -15.57 -4.55
N TYR A 134 -23.09 -15.04 -5.59
CA TYR A 134 -23.68 -14.81 -6.91
C TYR A 134 -23.18 -15.77 -8.00
N LYS A 135 -22.63 -16.93 -7.61
CA LYS A 135 -22.06 -17.90 -8.56
C LYS A 135 -23.04 -18.36 -9.63
N MET A 136 -24.34 -18.42 -9.31
CA MET A 136 -25.42 -18.84 -10.21
C MET A 136 -26.25 -17.68 -10.75
N THR A 137 -25.92 -16.43 -10.44
CA THR A 137 -26.66 -15.26 -10.92
C THR A 137 -26.20 -14.92 -12.34
N ILE A 138 -27.03 -15.31 -13.32
CA ILE A 138 -26.74 -15.19 -14.74
C ILE A 138 -26.82 -13.71 -15.17
N ARG A 139 -25.85 -13.26 -15.95
CA ARG A 139 -25.83 -11.94 -16.62
C ARG A 139 -25.27 -12.06 -18.03
N ILE A 140 -25.49 -11.03 -18.84
CA ILE A 140 -24.84 -10.93 -20.15
C ILE A 140 -23.45 -10.30 -20.02
N CYS A 141 -22.44 -10.97 -20.62
CA CYS A 141 -21.14 -10.34 -20.84
C CYS A 141 -21.23 -9.24 -21.89
N ARG A 142 -20.33 -8.27 -21.77
CA ARG A 142 -20.14 -7.24 -22.80
C ARG A 142 -18.67 -7.16 -23.19
N SER A 143 -18.38 -7.27 -24.48
CA SER A 143 -17.09 -6.89 -25.07
C SER A 143 -17.31 -5.67 -25.96
N HIS A 144 -16.38 -4.73 -25.97
CA HIS A 144 -16.53 -3.45 -26.66
C HIS A 144 -17.82 -2.66 -26.29
N GLY A 145 -18.40 -2.93 -25.12
CA GLY A 145 -19.68 -2.35 -24.68
C GLY A 145 -20.93 -3.02 -25.28
N ILE A 146 -20.75 -4.05 -26.13
CA ILE A 146 -21.81 -4.76 -26.83
C ILE A 146 -22.07 -6.10 -26.13
N HIS A 147 -23.33 -6.57 -26.16
CA HIS A 147 -23.69 -7.89 -25.63
C HIS A 147 -22.92 -9.00 -26.38
N ALA A 148 -22.30 -9.88 -25.60
CA ALA A 148 -21.58 -11.06 -26.09
C ALA A 148 -22.26 -12.33 -25.57
N GLU A 149 -21.60 -13.11 -24.73
CA GLU A 149 -22.10 -14.40 -24.25
C GLU A 149 -22.62 -14.30 -22.80
N PRO A 150 -23.48 -15.24 -22.37
CA PRO A 150 -23.90 -15.37 -20.97
C PRO A 150 -22.71 -15.68 -20.05
N THR A 151 -22.76 -15.12 -18.84
CA THR A 151 -21.83 -15.40 -17.75
C THR A 151 -22.57 -15.34 -16.42
N THR A 152 -21.83 -15.38 -15.30
CA THR A 152 -22.43 -15.14 -13.99
C THR A 152 -21.81 -13.91 -13.29
N MET A 153 -22.58 -13.31 -12.41
CA MET A 153 -22.07 -12.23 -11.57
C MET A 153 -20.99 -12.72 -10.59
N GLY A 154 -21.09 -13.98 -10.16
CA GLY A 154 -20.04 -14.61 -9.36
C GLY A 154 -18.71 -14.69 -10.08
N LEU A 155 -18.70 -15.03 -11.37
CA LEU A 155 -17.47 -15.05 -12.16
C LEU A 155 -16.85 -13.65 -12.32
N THR A 156 -17.68 -12.61 -12.39
CA THR A 156 -17.18 -11.21 -12.37
C THR A 156 -16.42 -10.89 -11.08
N PHE A 157 -16.95 -11.26 -9.92
CA PHE A 157 -16.24 -11.10 -8.65
C PHE A 157 -15.00 -12.01 -8.54
N ALA A 158 -15.06 -13.25 -9.05
CA ALA A 158 -13.93 -14.17 -9.07
C ALA A 158 -12.76 -13.64 -9.91
N ARG A 159 -13.03 -12.98 -11.03
CA ARG A 159 -12.00 -12.29 -11.86
C ARG A 159 -11.28 -11.22 -11.03
N PHE A 160 -12.02 -10.39 -10.31
CA PHE A 160 -11.44 -9.35 -9.45
C PHE A 160 -10.68 -9.95 -8.26
N PHE A 161 -11.18 -11.04 -7.69
CA PHE A 161 -10.46 -11.79 -6.67
C PHE A 161 -9.09 -12.24 -7.17
N ALA A 162 -9.04 -12.89 -8.34
CA ALA A 162 -7.80 -13.37 -8.93
C ALA A 162 -6.80 -12.23 -9.26
N GLU A 163 -7.31 -11.06 -9.67
CA GLU A 163 -6.49 -9.86 -9.90
C GLU A 163 -5.90 -9.33 -8.59
N MET A 164 -6.71 -9.22 -7.54
CA MET A 164 -6.26 -8.75 -6.23
C MET A 164 -5.37 -9.76 -5.50
N ASP A 165 -5.54 -11.07 -5.72
CA ASP A 165 -4.62 -12.10 -5.20
C ASP A 165 -3.21 -11.94 -5.79
N ARG A 166 -3.11 -11.65 -7.10
CA ARG A 166 -1.81 -11.29 -7.70
C ARG A 166 -1.23 -10.01 -7.10
N ASN A 167 -2.07 -9.03 -6.78
CA ASN A 167 -1.63 -7.79 -6.13
C ASN A 167 -1.17 -8.02 -4.69
N LEU A 168 -1.81 -8.93 -3.94
CA LEU A 168 -1.31 -9.33 -2.63
C LEU A 168 0.10 -9.93 -2.71
N LYS A 169 0.36 -10.77 -3.70
CA LYS A 169 1.70 -11.34 -3.93
C LYS A 169 2.73 -10.26 -4.26
N ARG A 170 2.38 -9.31 -5.15
CA ARG A 170 3.23 -8.15 -5.48
C ARG A 170 3.52 -7.30 -4.24
N MET A 171 2.51 -7.01 -3.42
CA MET A 171 2.69 -6.18 -2.22
C MET A 171 3.61 -6.86 -1.19
N LYS A 172 3.50 -8.19 -1.02
CA LYS A 172 4.40 -8.95 -0.16
C LYS A 172 5.84 -8.92 -0.67
N ALA A 173 6.05 -9.10 -1.98
CA ALA A 173 7.37 -9.01 -2.59
C ALA A 173 7.96 -7.59 -2.48
N ALA A 174 7.14 -6.55 -2.70
CA ALA A 174 7.58 -5.17 -2.54
C ALA A 174 7.93 -4.83 -1.08
N LYS A 175 7.19 -5.39 -0.09
CA LYS A 175 7.55 -5.29 1.32
C LYS A 175 8.91 -5.94 1.60
N GLU A 176 9.14 -7.14 1.08
CA GLU A 176 10.42 -7.85 1.25
C GLU A 176 11.57 -7.04 0.65
N GLU A 177 11.41 -6.51 -0.57
CA GLU A 177 12.43 -5.73 -1.26
C GLU A 177 12.76 -4.41 -0.57
N ILE A 178 11.76 -3.72 0.01
CA ILE A 178 11.98 -2.45 0.74
C ILE A 178 12.44 -2.66 2.19
N SER A 179 12.44 -3.89 2.72
CA SER A 179 12.84 -4.22 4.09
C SER A 179 14.37 -4.17 4.25
N THR A 180 14.99 -3.07 3.85
CA THR A 180 16.43 -2.84 3.94
C THR A 180 16.75 -1.64 4.81
N GLY A 181 17.90 -1.68 5.49
CA GLY A 181 18.46 -0.55 6.23
C GLY A 181 19.93 -0.35 5.82
N ALA A 182 20.44 0.86 5.98
CA ALA A 182 21.85 1.15 5.75
C ALA A 182 22.37 2.10 6.83
N LEU A 183 23.45 1.67 7.48
CA LEU A 183 24.25 2.48 8.38
C LEU A 183 25.73 2.31 7.97
N SER A 184 26.11 2.98 6.90
CA SER A 184 27.40 2.75 6.24
C SER A 184 28.25 4.03 6.11
N GLY A 185 27.78 5.13 6.70
CA GLY A 185 28.49 6.41 6.73
C GLY A 185 28.33 7.26 5.48
N ALA A 186 29.13 8.28 5.36
CA ALA A 186 28.95 9.38 4.42
C ALA A 186 28.87 8.99 2.93
N VAL A 187 29.48 7.89 2.54
CA VAL A 187 29.52 7.41 1.13
C VAL A 187 29.39 5.88 1.00
N GLY A 188 28.91 5.21 2.05
CA GLY A 188 28.67 3.76 2.00
C GLY A 188 29.91 2.88 2.18
N THR A 189 31.02 3.43 2.69
CA THR A 189 32.31 2.72 2.76
C THR A 189 32.69 2.23 4.15
N PHE A 190 31.87 2.47 5.17
CA PHE A 190 32.12 2.12 6.57
C PHE A 190 33.42 2.72 7.12
N ALA A 191 33.87 3.88 6.59
CA ALA A 191 35.15 4.47 6.96
C ALA A 191 35.29 4.79 8.45
N ASN A 192 34.16 5.12 9.12
CA ASN A 192 34.11 5.50 10.53
C ASN A 192 33.08 4.71 11.34
N LEU A 193 32.55 3.64 10.81
CA LEU A 193 31.52 2.81 11.43
C LEU A 193 31.83 1.33 11.15
N ASP A 194 31.75 0.47 12.17
CA ASP A 194 31.91 -0.96 11.98
C ASP A 194 30.64 -1.55 11.34
N PRO A 195 30.74 -2.39 10.29
CA PRO A 195 29.58 -3.05 9.67
C PRO A 195 28.68 -3.80 10.65
N ALA A 196 29.22 -4.33 11.75
CA ALA A 196 28.45 -4.99 12.79
C ALA A 196 27.40 -4.05 13.46
N VAL A 197 27.60 -2.73 13.38
CA VAL A 197 26.59 -1.75 13.85
C VAL A 197 25.38 -1.76 12.95
N GLU A 198 25.58 -1.77 11.64
CA GLU A 198 24.49 -1.87 10.66
C GLU A 198 23.72 -3.17 10.83
N GLU A 199 24.41 -4.31 10.93
CA GLU A 199 23.81 -5.63 11.12
C GLU A 199 22.94 -5.64 12.39
N TYR A 200 23.44 -5.11 13.50
CA TYR A 200 22.72 -5.06 14.77
C TYR A 200 21.46 -4.17 14.68
N VAL A 201 21.57 -2.96 14.13
CA VAL A 201 20.43 -2.04 14.00
C VAL A 201 19.37 -2.62 13.08
N CYS A 202 19.77 -3.17 11.93
CA CYS A 202 18.85 -3.83 10.99
C CYS A 202 18.13 -5.01 11.65
N GLU A 203 18.81 -5.86 12.42
CA GLU A 203 18.20 -6.95 13.18
C GLU A 203 17.11 -6.43 14.14
N LYS A 204 17.40 -5.37 14.91
CA LYS A 204 16.46 -4.79 15.88
C LYS A 204 15.24 -4.16 15.21
N LEU A 205 15.39 -3.64 14.02
CA LEU A 205 14.31 -3.01 13.24
C LEU A 205 13.60 -3.99 12.28
N ASN A 206 13.98 -5.26 12.28
CA ASN A 206 13.49 -6.28 11.34
C ASN A 206 13.75 -5.90 9.87
N LEU A 207 14.90 -5.33 9.60
CA LEU A 207 15.39 -5.00 8.27
C LEU A 207 16.56 -5.91 7.91
N ILE A 208 16.94 -5.94 6.64
CA ILE A 208 18.14 -6.60 6.11
C ILE A 208 19.15 -5.50 5.78
N PRO A 209 20.43 -5.61 6.16
CA PRO A 209 21.47 -4.69 5.73
C PRO A 209 21.52 -4.56 4.20
N GLU A 210 21.62 -3.33 3.69
CA GLU A 210 21.78 -3.12 2.26
C GLU A 210 23.14 -3.68 1.80
N ALA A 211 23.13 -4.53 0.78
CA ALA A 211 24.33 -5.22 0.34
C ALA A 211 25.43 -4.25 -0.12
N ILE A 212 25.07 -3.23 -0.87
CA ILE A 212 25.97 -2.15 -1.30
C ILE A 212 25.15 -0.85 -1.39
N SER A 213 25.43 0.08 -0.49
CA SER A 213 24.87 1.43 -0.51
C SER A 213 25.89 2.44 -1.03
N THR A 214 25.45 3.65 -1.24
CA THR A 214 26.29 4.85 -1.37
C THR A 214 26.12 5.68 -0.09
N GLN A 215 25.87 6.98 -0.17
CA GLN A 215 25.35 7.72 1.00
C GLN A 215 23.90 7.33 1.34
N ILE A 216 23.22 6.66 0.41
CA ILE A 216 21.81 6.29 0.48
C ILE A 216 21.57 4.85 0.03
N ILE A 217 20.44 4.29 0.43
CA ILE A 217 19.92 3.04 -0.12
C ILE A 217 19.58 3.26 -1.62
N PRO A 218 19.87 2.31 -2.53
CA PRO A 218 19.53 2.42 -3.95
C PRO A 218 18.03 2.66 -4.18
N ARG A 219 17.70 3.62 -5.03
CA ARG A 219 16.31 4.09 -5.25
C ARG A 219 15.48 3.22 -6.19
N ASP A 220 16.08 2.27 -6.88
CA ASP A 220 15.35 1.24 -7.64
C ASP A 220 14.41 0.42 -6.75
N ARG A 221 14.79 0.15 -5.49
CA ARG A 221 13.92 -0.49 -4.49
C ARG A 221 12.64 0.32 -4.23
N HIS A 222 12.80 1.64 -4.04
CA HIS A 222 11.68 2.55 -3.84
C HIS A 222 10.83 2.66 -5.12
N ALA A 223 11.46 2.72 -6.30
CA ALA A 223 10.77 2.73 -7.59
C ALA A 223 9.94 1.45 -7.81
N ALA A 224 10.47 0.28 -7.48
CA ALA A 224 9.73 -0.99 -7.51
C ALA A 224 8.53 -0.97 -6.54
N PHE A 225 8.74 -0.46 -5.32
CA PHE A 225 7.68 -0.29 -4.33
C PHE A 225 6.54 0.58 -4.85
N PHE A 226 6.81 1.81 -5.28
CA PHE A 226 5.78 2.73 -5.79
C PHE A 226 5.12 2.23 -7.09
N SER A 227 5.87 1.52 -7.95
CA SER A 227 5.30 0.86 -9.14
C SER A 227 4.26 -0.19 -8.74
N THR A 228 4.53 -0.96 -7.69
CA THR A 228 3.57 -1.92 -7.14
C THR A 228 2.30 -1.23 -6.63
N LEU A 229 2.42 -0.12 -5.91
CA LEU A 229 1.25 0.67 -5.47
C LEU A 229 0.45 1.19 -6.66
N GLY A 230 1.12 1.63 -7.73
CA GLY A 230 0.50 2.07 -8.98
C GLY A 230 -0.30 0.96 -9.68
N ILE A 231 0.21 -0.28 -9.69
CA ILE A 231 -0.51 -1.45 -10.24
C ILE A 231 -1.76 -1.75 -9.40
N ILE A 232 -1.65 -1.74 -8.07
CA ILE A 232 -2.79 -1.96 -7.17
C ILE A 232 -3.86 -0.89 -7.40
N ALA A 233 -3.48 0.38 -7.51
CA ALA A 233 -4.40 1.46 -7.80
C ALA A 233 -5.12 1.29 -9.14
N SER A 234 -4.43 0.77 -10.15
CA SER A 234 -5.04 0.48 -11.47
C SER A 234 -6.07 -0.64 -11.38
N SER A 235 -5.84 -1.65 -10.53
CA SER A 235 -6.83 -2.70 -10.26
C SER A 235 -8.05 -2.16 -9.50
N ILE A 236 -7.86 -1.25 -8.55
CA ILE A 236 -8.97 -0.57 -7.86
C ILE A 236 -9.81 0.22 -8.87
N GLU A 237 -9.17 0.95 -9.78
CA GLU A 237 -9.89 1.69 -10.84
C GLU A 237 -10.64 0.77 -11.79
N ASN A 238 -10.05 -0.38 -12.17
CA ASN A 238 -10.69 -1.39 -13.00
C ASN A 238 -11.99 -1.90 -12.36
N ILE A 239 -11.95 -2.27 -11.08
CA ILE A 239 -13.14 -2.73 -10.34
C ILE A 239 -14.18 -1.61 -10.23
N ALA A 240 -13.76 -0.41 -9.85
CA ALA A 240 -14.64 0.74 -9.71
C ALA A 240 -15.32 1.12 -11.03
N THR A 241 -14.60 1.04 -12.14
CA THR A 241 -15.12 1.33 -13.47
C THR A 241 -16.17 0.30 -13.90
N GLU A 242 -15.95 -0.99 -13.66
CA GLU A 242 -16.96 -2.03 -13.96
C GLU A 242 -18.23 -1.80 -13.14
N ILE A 243 -18.13 -1.48 -11.85
CA ILE A 243 -19.30 -1.17 -11.01
C ILE A 243 -20.07 0.04 -11.57
N ARG A 244 -19.37 1.10 -11.97
CA ARG A 244 -20.00 2.29 -12.59
C ARG A 244 -20.70 1.95 -13.89
N HIS A 245 -20.14 1.07 -14.73
CA HIS A 245 -20.80 0.58 -15.94
C HIS A 245 -22.06 -0.20 -15.63
N MET A 246 -22.05 -1.04 -14.58
CA MET A 246 -23.25 -1.78 -14.15
C MET A 246 -24.35 -0.87 -13.56
N GLN A 247 -23.99 0.29 -13.00
CA GLN A 247 -24.93 1.23 -12.39
C GLN A 247 -25.56 2.22 -13.38
N ARG A 248 -25.15 2.26 -14.64
CA ARG A 248 -25.77 3.15 -15.63
C ARG A 248 -27.26 2.88 -15.74
N THR A 249 -28.03 3.93 -15.96
CA THR A 249 -29.50 3.91 -15.98
C THR A 249 -30.08 2.83 -16.91
N GLU A 250 -29.50 2.68 -18.09
CA GLU A 250 -29.91 1.71 -19.11
C GLU A 250 -29.43 0.28 -18.84
N VAL A 251 -28.49 0.08 -17.91
CA VAL A 251 -27.93 -1.22 -17.52
C VAL A 251 -28.53 -1.68 -16.19
N LEU A 252 -28.33 -0.93 -15.15
CA LEU A 252 -28.80 -1.11 -13.76
C LEU A 252 -28.75 -2.58 -13.28
N GLU A 253 -27.60 -3.22 -13.45
CA GLU A 253 -27.35 -4.59 -13.00
C GLU A 253 -26.79 -4.64 -11.58
N ALA A 254 -26.13 -3.54 -11.14
CA ALA A 254 -25.66 -3.33 -9.78
C ALA A 254 -25.74 -1.84 -9.41
N GLU A 255 -25.75 -1.54 -8.11
CA GLU A 255 -25.79 -0.18 -7.59
C GLU A 255 -25.02 -0.07 -6.27
N GLU A 256 -24.28 1.02 -6.07
CA GLU A 256 -23.72 1.35 -4.76
C GLU A 256 -24.82 1.40 -3.69
N PHE A 257 -24.54 0.86 -2.50
CA PHE A 257 -25.50 0.91 -1.41
C PHE A 257 -25.79 2.35 -1.00
N PHE A 258 -27.07 2.67 -0.94
CA PHE A 258 -27.57 3.98 -0.56
C PHE A 258 -28.18 3.91 0.84
N SER A 259 -27.58 4.60 1.81
CA SER A 259 -28.05 4.57 3.20
C SER A 259 -29.30 5.42 3.39
N ALA A 260 -30.10 5.08 4.40
CA ALA A 260 -31.27 5.91 4.76
C ALA A 260 -30.83 7.34 5.07
N GLY A 261 -31.52 8.31 4.48
CA GLY A 261 -31.21 9.74 4.61
C GLY A 261 -30.10 10.27 3.73
N GLN A 262 -29.36 9.41 3.01
CA GLN A 262 -28.38 9.85 2.03
C GLN A 262 -29.07 10.58 0.85
N LYS A 263 -28.46 11.65 0.36
CA LYS A 263 -28.94 12.38 -0.83
C LYS A 263 -27.96 12.16 -1.99
N GLY A 264 -28.48 11.72 -3.13
CA GLY A 264 -27.68 11.43 -4.32
C GLY A 264 -27.34 12.66 -5.16
N SER A 265 -28.15 13.71 -5.05
CA SER A 265 -27.98 14.95 -5.81
C SER A 265 -28.63 16.11 -5.07
N SER A 266 -28.06 17.31 -5.17
CA SER A 266 -28.64 18.53 -4.61
C SER A 266 -29.91 18.99 -5.37
N ALA A 267 -29.96 18.74 -6.68
CA ALA A 267 -31.06 19.17 -7.56
C ALA A 267 -32.10 18.07 -7.82
N MET A 268 -31.68 16.80 -7.79
CA MET A 268 -32.52 15.64 -8.12
C MET A 268 -32.43 14.59 -7.01
N PRO A 269 -33.29 14.64 -5.96
CA PRO A 269 -33.16 13.76 -4.79
C PRO A 269 -33.22 12.26 -5.08
N HIS A 270 -33.92 11.87 -6.17
CA HIS A 270 -34.04 10.48 -6.62
C HIS A 270 -32.81 9.94 -7.37
N LYS A 271 -31.88 10.83 -7.78
CA LYS A 271 -30.71 10.44 -8.55
C LYS A 271 -29.65 9.82 -7.63
N ARG A 272 -29.30 8.55 -7.87
CA ARG A 272 -28.30 7.80 -7.11
C ARG A 272 -27.01 7.73 -7.91
N ASN A 273 -26.10 8.65 -7.63
CA ASN A 273 -24.81 8.70 -8.32
C ASN A 273 -23.83 7.68 -7.69
N PRO A 274 -22.96 7.03 -8.50
CA PRO A 274 -21.91 6.12 -8.02
C PRO A 274 -20.71 6.90 -7.46
N VAL A 275 -20.93 7.74 -6.43
CA VAL A 275 -19.96 8.72 -5.93
C VAL A 275 -18.72 8.04 -5.31
N LEU A 276 -18.91 6.87 -4.70
CA LEU A 276 -17.81 6.16 -4.04
C LEU A 276 -16.83 5.60 -5.06
N THR A 277 -17.33 4.96 -6.12
CA THR A 277 -16.50 4.42 -7.21
C THR A 277 -15.95 5.53 -8.12
N GLU A 278 -16.65 6.63 -8.32
CA GLU A 278 -16.11 7.84 -8.98
C GLU A 278 -14.91 8.38 -8.18
N ASN A 279 -15.02 8.50 -6.87
CA ASN A 279 -13.91 8.90 -6.01
C ASN A 279 -12.73 7.93 -6.10
N LEU A 280 -12.98 6.61 -6.11
CA LEU A 280 -11.92 5.60 -6.26
C LEU A 280 -11.16 5.75 -7.58
N THR A 281 -11.86 6.03 -8.70
CA THR A 281 -11.18 6.29 -9.99
C THR A 281 -10.33 7.57 -9.95
N GLY A 282 -10.75 8.57 -9.20
CA GLY A 282 -9.97 9.79 -8.98
C GLY A 282 -8.72 9.54 -8.14
N LEU A 283 -8.86 8.84 -7.00
CA LEU A 283 -7.74 8.50 -6.11
C LEU A 283 -6.70 7.62 -6.81
N ALA A 284 -7.12 6.67 -7.64
CA ALA A 284 -6.20 5.83 -8.41
C ALA A 284 -5.26 6.64 -9.30
N ARG A 285 -5.70 7.78 -9.85
CA ARG A 285 -4.84 8.67 -10.65
C ARG A 285 -3.76 9.30 -9.78
N LEU A 286 -4.11 9.78 -8.57
CA LEU A 286 -3.16 10.38 -7.63
C LEU A 286 -2.11 9.36 -7.18
N ILE A 287 -2.53 8.13 -6.86
CA ILE A 287 -1.63 7.06 -6.45
C ILE A 287 -0.65 6.73 -7.58
N ARG A 288 -1.11 6.61 -8.83
CA ARG A 288 -0.21 6.36 -9.98
C ARG A 288 0.77 7.48 -10.28
N MET A 289 0.45 8.73 -9.92
CA MET A 289 1.38 9.86 -10.11
C MET A 289 2.71 9.65 -9.38
N SER A 290 2.72 8.91 -8.26
CA SER A 290 3.95 8.66 -7.49
C SER A 290 4.97 7.79 -8.22
N VAL A 291 4.54 7.02 -9.22
CA VAL A 291 5.41 6.09 -9.95
C VAL A 291 6.49 6.83 -10.74
N ILE A 292 6.13 7.90 -11.45
CA ILE A 292 7.07 8.64 -12.29
C ILE A 292 8.18 9.28 -11.46
N PRO A 293 7.91 10.13 -10.44
CA PRO A 293 8.97 10.72 -9.65
C PRO A 293 9.79 9.69 -8.86
N ALA A 294 9.21 8.54 -8.48
CA ALA A 294 9.97 7.46 -7.87
C ALA A 294 10.97 6.81 -8.84
N LEU A 295 10.60 6.64 -10.12
CA LEU A 295 11.50 6.17 -11.18
C LEU A 295 12.59 7.20 -11.48
N GLU A 296 12.28 8.50 -11.49
CA GLU A 296 13.24 9.57 -11.69
C GLU A 296 14.28 9.66 -10.56
N ASN A 297 13.91 9.28 -9.33
CA ASN A 297 14.83 9.23 -8.19
C ASN A 297 15.91 8.14 -8.31
N VAL A 298 15.80 7.19 -9.23
CA VAL A 298 16.84 6.18 -9.47
C VAL A 298 18.13 6.84 -9.99
N THR A 299 18.00 7.90 -10.77
CA THR A 299 19.13 8.64 -11.35
C THR A 299 19.51 9.81 -10.46
N LEU A 300 20.56 9.64 -9.67
CA LEU A 300 21.14 10.68 -8.82
C LEU A 300 22.60 10.92 -9.19
N TRP A 301 23.16 12.07 -8.77
CA TRP A 301 24.55 12.38 -9.02
C TRP A 301 25.47 11.67 -8.04
N HIS A 302 26.43 10.91 -8.57
CA HIS A 302 27.47 10.23 -7.81
C HIS A 302 26.87 9.38 -6.67
N GLU A 303 27.38 9.53 -5.46
CA GLU A 303 26.92 8.81 -4.27
C GLU A 303 25.60 9.35 -3.74
N ARG A 304 25.21 10.59 -4.03
CA ARG A 304 23.92 11.23 -3.76
C ARG A 304 23.88 12.69 -4.18
N ASP A 305 22.75 13.15 -4.71
CA ASP A 305 22.25 14.52 -4.52
C ASP A 305 20.93 14.49 -3.74
N ILE A 306 20.44 15.65 -3.26
CA ILE A 306 19.28 15.69 -2.35
C ILE A 306 17.93 15.80 -3.07
N SER A 307 17.89 15.76 -4.40
CA SER A 307 16.66 15.95 -5.18
C SER A 307 15.56 14.94 -4.83
N HIS A 308 15.94 13.68 -4.54
CA HIS A 308 15.01 12.63 -4.13
C HIS A 308 14.22 12.96 -2.85
N SER A 309 14.84 13.68 -1.92
CA SER A 309 14.27 13.90 -0.57
C SER A 309 12.96 14.68 -0.61
N SER A 310 12.88 15.75 -1.40
CA SER A 310 11.64 16.54 -1.55
C SER A 310 10.52 15.74 -2.22
N VAL A 311 10.86 14.80 -3.09
CA VAL A 311 9.90 13.89 -3.73
C VAL A 311 9.36 12.89 -2.70
N GLU A 312 10.24 12.18 -2.01
CA GLU A 312 9.90 11.09 -1.09
C GLU A 312 9.09 11.57 0.11
N ARG A 313 9.40 12.75 0.65
CA ARG A 313 8.63 13.40 1.73
C ARG A 313 7.17 13.63 1.37
N ASN A 314 6.84 13.74 0.08
CA ASN A 314 5.48 13.91 -0.42
C ASN A 314 4.87 12.57 -0.85
N ILE A 315 5.54 11.83 -1.76
CA ILE A 315 4.90 10.66 -2.36
C ILE A 315 4.72 9.50 -1.39
N ALA A 316 5.62 9.32 -0.42
CA ALA A 316 5.53 8.19 0.51
C ALA A 316 4.27 8.26 1.39
N PRO A 317 4.02 9.35 2.14
CA PRO A 317 2.79 9.48 2.93
C PRO A 317 1.55 9.59 2.04
N ASP A 318 1.57 10.45 1.01
CA ASP A 318 0.36 10.71 0.23
C ASP A 318 -0.12 9.48 -0.54
N THR A 319 0.80 8.68 -1.09
CA THR A 319 0.44 7.48 -1.86
C THR A 319 -0.10 6.38 -0.96
N THR A 320 0.57 6.11 0.15
CA THR A 320 0.17 5.03 1.07
C THR A 320 -1.14 5.35 1.79
N VAL A 321 -1.33 6.60 2.23
CA VAL A 321 -2.59 7.07 2.86
C VAL A 321 -3.76 6.99 1.88
N ASN A 322 -3.57 7.44 0.63
CA ASN A 322 -4.63 7.37 -0.38
C ASN A 322 -4.96 5.93 -0.77
N LEU A 323 -3.96 5.05 -0.86
CA LEU A 323 -4.17 3.66 -1.20
C LEU A 323 -4.88 2.87 -0.08
N ASP A 324 -4.47 3.07 1.16
CA ASP A 324 -5.10 2.51 2.36
C ASP A 324 -6.60 2.89 2.42
N PHE A 325 -6.88 4.17 2.25
CA PHE A 325 -8.25 4.67 2.20
C PHE A 325 -9.04 4.07 1.03
N ALA A 326 -8.44 3.99 -0.16
CA ALA A 326 -9.10 3.46 -1.35
C ALA A 326 -9.43 1.97 -1.21
N LEU A 327 -8.52 1.15 -0.68
CA LEU A 327 -8.73 -0.28 -0.40
C LEU A 327 -9.86 -0.49 0.60
N HIS A 328 -9.86 0.28 1.69
CA HIS A 328 -10.93 0.23 2.70
C HIS A 328 -12.28 0.63 2.12
N ARG A 329 -12.34 1.70 1.33
CA ARG A 329 -13.56 2.15 0.66
C ARG A 329 -14.06 1.11 -0.33
N LEU A 330 -13.18 0.56 -1.18
CA LEU A 330 -13.55 -0.46 -2.16
C LEU A 330 -14.10 -1.72 -1.46
N THR A 331 -13.49 -2.14 -0.37
CA THR A 331 -13.98 -3.27 0.44
C THR A 331 -15.41 -3.03 0.90
N SER A 332 -15.71 -1.84 1.43
CA SER A 332 -17.06 -1.47 1.85
C SER A 332 -18.06 -1.40 0.69
N VAL A 333 -17.62 -0.92 -0.48
CA VAL A 333 -18.45 -0.91 -1.70
C VAL A 333 -18.79 -2.33 -2.13
N ILE A 334 -17.80 -3.22 -2.23
CA ILE A 334 -18.01 -4.63 -2.62
C ILE A 334 -18.94 -5.35 -1.64
N ASP A 335 -18.73 -5.17 -0.33
CA ASP A 335 -19.52 -5.80 0.72
C ASP A 335 -21.01 -5.42 0.63
N LYS A 336 -21.29 -4.16 0.33
CA LYS A 336 -22.64 -3.59 0.36
C LYS A 336 -23.27 -3.43 -1.02
N LEU A 337 -22.57 -3.80 -2.11
CA LEU A 337 -23.04 -3.64 -3.47
C LEU A 337 -24.40 -4.31 -3.66
N VAL A 338 -25.38 -3.56 -4.08
CA VAL A 338 -26.72 -4.08 -4.42
C VAL A 338 -26.66 -4.70 -5.80
N ILE A 339 -27.12 -5.93 -5.93
CA ILE A 339 -27.17 -6.66 -7.21
C ILE A 339 -28.64 -6.83 -7.62
N TYR A 340 -28.94 -6.64 -8.90
CA TYR A 340 -30.28 -6.74 -9.48
C TYR A 340 -30.37 -7.92 -10.46
N PRO A 341 -30.61 -9.17 -10.00
CA PRO A 341 -30.68 -10.34 -10.87
C PRO A 341 -31.75 -10.22 -11.95
N ASP A 342 -32.91 -9.62 -11.64
CA ASP A 342 -34.00 -9.43 -12.59
C ASP A 342 -33.64 -8.51 -13.75
N ASN A 343 -32.85 -7.46 -13.47
CA ASN A 343 -32.35 -6.58 -14.52
C ASN A 343 -31.30 -7.28 -15.39
N MET A 344 -30.45 -8.12 -14.78
CA MET A 344 -29.50 -8.95 -15.51
C MET A 344 -30.21 -9.87 -16.50
N LEU A 345 -31.28 -10.57 -16.04
CA LEU A 345 -32.09 -11.44 -16.90
C LEU A 345 -32.84 -10.62 -17.96
N LYS A 346 -33.37 -9.46 -17.63
CA LYS A 346 -34.00 -8.55 -18.59
C LYS A 346 -33.06 -8.15 -19.71
N ASN A 347 -31.84 -7.77 -19.38
CA ASN A 347 -30.81 -7.37 -20.35
C ASN A 347 -30.37 -8.53 -21.28
N MET A 348 -30.57 -9.78 -20.84
CA MET A 348 -30.31 -10.98 -21.66
C MET A 348 -31.43 -11.33 -22.62
N LYS A 349 -32.67 -10.92 -22.42
CA LYS A 349 -33.85 -11.39 -23.17
C LYS A 349 -33.72 -11.26 -24.68
N HIS A 350 -33.02 -10.27 -25.19
CA HIS A 350 -32.80 -10.09 -26.63
C HIS A 350 -31.84 -11.13 -27.24
N ILE A 351 -31.03 -11.81 -26.43
CA ILE A 351 -30.08 -12.85 -26.87
C ILE A 351 -30.69 -14.25 -26.74
N ILE A 352 -31.52 -14.48 -25.74
CA ILE A 352 -32.19 -15.77 -25.53
C ILE A 352 -33.05 -16.14 -26.77
N LEU A 353 -33.63 -15.16 -27.45
CA LEU A 353 -34.34 -15.38 -28.70
C LEU A 353 -33.42 -15.86 -29.84
N PHE A 354 -32.14 -15.49 -29.85
CA PHE A 354 -31.13 -15.91 -30.80
C PHE A 354 -30.46 -17.24 -30.39
N ALA A 355 -30.23 -17.44 -29.09
CA ALA A 355 -29.59 -18.63 -28.56
C ALA A 355 -30.52 -19.84 -28.53
N SER A 356 -31.85 -19.66 -28.45
CA SER A 356 -32.80 -20.76 -28.58
C SER A 356 -32.79 -21.40 -29.98
N LEU A 357 -32.20 -20.73 -30.98
CA LEU A 357 -31.94 -21.28 -32.31
C LEU A 357 -30.57 -22.00 -32.43
N ILE A 358 -29.64 -21.78 -31.47
CA ILE A 358 -28.27 -22.34 -31.49
C ILE A 358 -28.07 -23.38 -30.36
N VAL A 359 -28.82 -23.32 -29.27
CA VAL A 359 -28.62 -24.11 -28.04
C VAL A 359 -29.52 -25.35 -27.97
N MET A 360 -29.80 -25.97 -29.09
CA MET A 360 -30.26 -27.38 -29.06
C MET A 360 -29.08 -28.37 -28.84
N GLY A 361 -27.94 -27.92 -28.35
CA GLY A 361 -26.76 -28.75 -28.20
C GLY A 361 -25.77 -28.50 -27.09
N ILE A 362 -25.98 -27.57 -26.19
CA ILE A 362 -25.00 -27.32 -25.07
C ILE A 362 -25.63 -27.65 -23.72
N GLU A 363 -25.26 -28.80 -23.18
CA GLU A 363 -25.60 -29.22 -21.83
C GLU A 363 -24.86 -28.36 -20.81
N ALA A 364 -25.51 -28.14 -19.64
CA ALA A 364 -25.06 -27.33 -18.50
C ALA A 364 -23.84 -27.91 -17.74
N SER A 365 -22.99 -28.71 -18.37
CA SER A 365 -21.90 -29.44 -17.71
C SER A 365 -20.64 -28.61 -17.39
N VAL A 366 -20.55 -27.36 -17.86
CA VAL A 366 -19.31 -26.54 -17.70
C VAL A 366 -19.14 -25.91 -16.31
N LEU A 367 -20.14 -25.96 -15.42
CA LEU A 367 -20.14 -25.22 -14.16
C LEU A 367 -19.95 -26.08 -12.89
N GLU A 368 -19.71 -27.39 -13.00
CA GLU A 368 -19.60 -28.27 -11.83
C GLU A 368 -18.25 -28.25 -11.10
N ASP A 369 -17.19 -27.65 -11.65
CA ASP A 369 -15.85 -27.76 -11.10
C ASP A 369 -15.19 -26.44 -10.68
N ILE A 370 -15.88 -25.61 -9.89
CA ILE A 370 -15.16 -24.60 -9.08
C ILE A 370 -14.76 -25.29 -7.78
N LYS A 371 -13.56 -25.87 -7.73
CA LYS A 371 -13.00 -26.50 -6.53
C LYS A 371 -12.10 -25.51 -5.79
N TYR A 372 -12.33 -25.37 -4.49
CA TYR A 372 -11.42 -24.70 -3.58
C TYR A 372 -10.22 -25.63 -3.30
N ASP A 373 -9.00 -25.19 -3.56
CA ASP A 373 -7.80 -25.90 -3.14
C ASP A 373 -7.34 -25.40 -1.76
N PRO A 374 -7.47 -26.23 -0.71
CA PRO A 374 -7.05 -25.85 0.64
C PRO A 374 -5.54 -25.66 0.79
N LYS A 375 -4.72 -26.21 -0.11
CA LYS A 375 -3.25 -26.13 -0.02
C LYS A 375 -2.70 -24.84 -0.60
N SER A 376 -3.33 -24.27 -1.63
CA SER A 376 -2.92 -22.99 -2.21
C SER A 376 -3.70 -21.80 -1.65
N ASN A 377 -4.73 -22.04 -0.82
CA ASN A 377 -5.69 -21.03 -0.33
C ASN A 377 -6.33 -20.21 -1.48
N GLY A 378 -6.41 -20.78 -2.67
CA GLY A 378 -6.89 -20.17 -3.90
C GLY A 378 -8.11 -20.87 -4.48
N LEU A 379 -8.85 -20.15 -5.33
CA LEU A 379 -9.92 -20.73 -6.15
C LEU A 379 -9.25 -21.33 -7.40
N MET A 380 -9.31 -22.65 -7.56
CA MET A 380 -8.98 -23.29 -8.83
C MET A 380 -10.22 -23.34 -9.71
N ILE A 381 -10.16 -22.70 -10.86
CA ILE A 381 -11.13 -22.87 -11.92
C ILE A 381 -10.47 -23.85 -12.90
N SER A 382 -10.86 -25.11 -12.85
CA SER A 382 -10.46 -26.07 -13.88
C SER A 382 -11.46 -25.98 -15.02
N ILE A 383 -11.01 -25.54 -16.18
CA ILE A 383 -11.78 -25.62 -17.43
C ILE A 383 -11.36 -26.92 -18.09
N ASP A 384 -12.28 -27.88 -18.18
CA ASP A 384 -12.05 -29.13 -18.91
C ASP A 384 -12.22 -28.86 -20.41
N TYR A 385 -11.12 -28.86 -21.16
CA TYR A 385 -11.08 -28.73 -22.61
C TYR A 385 -11.17 -30.09 -23.34
N SER A 386 -11.47 -31.17 -22.65
CA SER A 386 -11.45 -32.51 -23.24
C SER A 386 -12.68 -32.88 -24.09
N ASN A 387 -13.72 -32.04 -24.10
CA ASN A 387 -14.86 -32.23 -25.00
C ASN A 387 -14.84 -31.18 -26.13
N PRO A 388 -14.39 -31.52 -27.36
CA PRO A 388 -14.56 -30.64 -28.50
C PRO A 388 -16.03 -30.58 -28.90
N ILE A 389 -16.51 -29.34 -29.13
CA ILE A 389 -17.82 -29.04 -29.75
C ILE A 389 -17.89 -29.63 -31.16
#